data_3eea59369e12546f0cb17f8cee1f7582
#
_entry.id   3eea59369e12546f0cb17f8cee1f7582
#
_cell.length_a   1.000
_cell.length_b   1.000
_cell.length_c   1.000
_cell.angle_alpha   90.00
_cell.angle_beta   90.00
_cell.angle_gamma   90.00
#
_symmetry.space_group_name_H-M   'P 1'
#
loop_
_entity.id
_entity.type
_entity.pdbx_description
1 polymer ?
#
loop_
_entity_poly.entity_id
_entity_poly.type
_entity_poly.pdbx_seq_one_letter_code
_entity_poly.pdbx_strand_id
1 'polypeptide(L)'
;MIFYKMKQIIPVLLAGFLLCGCTVLEKKQQAGAVAEVNGHYLYRSTLDSLTVGLTGEDSLRVSQQYISQWAKDQLVYEQAKGHSSKEIDRMVEDYRRALYIHAYEEYLVERRMPKSVADSTITQIYERMPDRFRLDESIAKGMIVVIPNDAPKAGKLRGWMTKNDMDAIEKYAYQNALGYELFADRWLTTTELLGHIPMDRVEIENLLKTKNQIEKSDSVKTYLLQVTDKHLRGEQMPIEYARPEIEKIVLSTRQVEFLQKERERLYNEAIQKGEIRFYENTD
;
A
#
# COMPACT_ATOMS: atom_id res chain seq x y z
N MET A 1 -69.41 -9.77 -34.05
CA MET A 1 -69.46 -8.70 -33.02
C MET A 1 -68.59 -8.98 -31.82
N ILE A 2 -67.76 -10.01 -31.82
CA ILE A 2 -66.87 -10.44 -30.69
C ILE A 2 -65.42 -9.94 -30.92
N PHE A 3 -64.95 -9.73 -32.16
CA PHE A 3 -63.58 -9.34 -32.49
C PHE A 3 -63.25 -7.85 -32.29
N TYR A 4 -64.23 -6.96 -32.11
CA TYR A 4 -64.04 -5.54 -31.95
C TYR A 4 -63.73 -5.11 -30.49
N LYS A 5 -64.12 -5.93 -29.49
CA LYS A 5 -63.88 -5.64 -28.08
C LYS A 5 -62.48 -6.05 -27.58
N MET A 6 -61.78 -6.91 -28.34
CA MET A 6 -60.46 -7.38 -27.92
C MET A 6 -59.28 -6.43 -28.28
N LYS A 7 -59.47 -5.51 -29.27
CA LYS A 7 -58.44 -4.55 -29.68
C LYS A 7 -58.27 -3.34 -28.75
N GLN A 8 -59.23 -3.09 -27.85
CA GLN A 8 -59.15 -1.94 -26.93
C GLN A 8 -58.57 -2.29 -25.54
N ILE A 9 -58.46 -3.57 -25.20
CA ILE A 9 -57.97 -4.02 -23.86
C ILE A 9 -56.43 -4.13 -23.82
N ILE A 10 -55.80 -4.40 -24.96
CA ILE A 10 -54.34 -4.60 -25.05
C ILE A 10 -53.55 -3.32 -24.75
N PRO A 11 -53.90 -2.08 -25.25
CA PRO A 11 -53.14 -0.88 -24.93
C PRO A 11 -53.28 -0.41 -23.48
N VAL A 12 -54.38 -0.74 -22.77
CA VAL A 12 -54.61 -0.39 -21.36
C VAL A 12 -53.76 -1.26 -20.43
N LEU A 13 -53.56 -2.54 -20.75
CA LEU A 13 -52.72 -3.47 -19.98
C LEU A 13 -51.21 -3.15 -20.17
N LEU A 14 -50.82 -2.65 -21.36
CA LEU A 14 -49.41 -2.27 -21.60
C LEU A 14 -49.04 -0.96 -20.90
N ALA A 15 -49.99 0.00 -20.77
CA ALA A 15 -49.76 1.26 -20.04
C ALA A 15 -49.69 1.05 -18.51
N GLY A 16 -50.39 0.06 -17.96
CA GLY A 16 -50.35 -0.31 -16.54
C GLY A 16 -49.03 -0.95 -16.13
N PHE A 17 -48.32 -1.66 -17.04
CA PHE A 17 -47.02 -2.28 -16.74
C PHE A 17 -45.85 -1.29 -16.72
N LEU A 18 -45.95 -0.16 -17.45
CA LEU A 18 -44.92 0.90 -17.46
C LEU A 18 -44.95 1.77 -16.19
N LEU A 19 -46.10 1.87 -15.51
CA LEU A 19 -46.22 2.65 -14.26
C LEU A 19 -45.76 1.88 -13.02
N CYS A 20 -45.83 0.53 -13.01
CA CYS A 20 -45.33 -0.29 -11.90
C CYS A 20 -43.79 -0.40 -11.84
N GLY A 21 -43.09 -0.21 -12.96
CA GLY A 21 -41.63 -0.29 -13.03
C GLY A 21 -40.93 0.84 -12.27
N CYS A 22 -41.46 2.07 -12.32
CA CYS A 22 -40.85 3.25 -11.66
C CYS A 22 -40.91 3.15 -10.12
N THR A 23 -42.05 2.71 -9.57
CA THR A 23 -42.22 2.64 -8.10
C THR A 23 -41.40 1.56 -7.41
N VAL A 24 -41.04 0.49 -8.13
CA VAL A 24 -40.18 -0.59 -7.60
C VAL A 24 -38.71 -0.16 -7.60
N LEU A 25 -38.28 0.61 -8.61
CA LEU A 25 -36.92 1.13 -8.70
C LEU A 25 -36.66 2.20 -7.64
N GLU A 26 -37.60 3.14 -7.42
CA GLU A 26 -37.51 4.16 -6.36
C GLU A 26 -37.43 3.53 -4.97
N LYS A 27 -38.27 2.54 -4.65
CA LYS A 27 -38.23 1.83 -3.37
C LYS A 27 -36.93 1.10 -3.11
N LYS A 28 -36.24 0.63 -4.17
CA LYS A 28 -34.95 -0.04 -4.05
C LYS A 28 -33.81 0.94 -3.80
N GLN A 29 -33.90 2.17 -4.33
CA GLN A 29 -32.93 3.23 -4.10
C GLN A 29 -33.07 3.85 -2.70
N GLN A 30 -34.28 3.87 -2.12
CA GLN A 30 -34.51 4.39 -0.76
C GLN A 30 -34.09 3.42 0.36
N ALA A 31 -33.88 2.14 0.05
CA ALA A 31 -33.51 1.14 1.04
C ALA A 31 -32.13 1.43 1.64
N GLY A 32 -32.08 1.78 2.92
CA GLY A 32 -30.83 2.12 3.64
C GLY A 32 -30.36 3.56 3.48
N ALA A 33 -31.13 4.42 2.81
CA ALA A 33 -30.84 5.85 2.76
C ALA A 33 -31.11 6.52 4.13
N VAL A 34 -30.23 7.43 4.52
CA VAL A 34 -30.32 8.21 5.76
C VAL A 34 -30.62 9.68 5.51
N ALA A 35 -30.41 10.15 4.28
CA ALA A 35 -30.80 11.48 3.81
C ALA A 35 -31.01 11.45 2.29
N GLU A 36 -31.78 12.42 1.79
CA GLU A 36 -32.05 12.65 0.38
C GLU A 36 -32.06 14.16 0.09
N VAL A 37 -31.44 14.54 -1.03
CA VAL A 37 -31.48 15.89 -1.57
C VAL A 37 -31.67 15.78 -3.09
N ASN A 38 -32.82 16.25 -3.60
CA ASN A 38 -33.14 16.29 -5.03
C ASN A 38 -32.89 14.96 -5.78
N GLY A 39 -33.27 13.81 -5.17
CA GLY A 39 -33.06 12.48 -5.77
C GLY A 39 -31.67 11.87 -5.56
N HIS A 40 -30.76 12.57 -4.90
CA HIS A 40 -29.48 12.04 -4.45
C HIS A 40 -29.59 11.49 -3.05
N TYR A 41 -29.15 10.25 -2.84
CA TYR A 41 -29.29 9.54 -1.57
C TYR A 41 -27.95 9.39 -0.86
N LEU A 42 -27.94 9.71 0.44
CA LEU A 42 -26.87 9.34 1.35
C LEU A 42 -27.22 8.04 2.05
N TYR A 43 -26.34 7.04 1.97
CA TYR A 43 -26.61 5.72 2.53
C TYR A 43 -25.95 5.53 3.90
N ARG A 44 -26.57 4.68 4.73
CA ARG A 44 -26.05 4.34 6.05
C ARG A 44 -24.64 3.77 6.01
N SER A 45 -24.31 2.96 5.01
CA SER A 45 -22.95 2.41 4.83
C SER A 45 -21.84 3.47 4.81
N THR A 46 -22.14 4.68 4.31
CA THR A 46 -21.20 5.80 4.34
C THR A 46 -20.97 6.28 5.78
N LEU A 47 -22.04 6.39 6.57
CA LEU A 47 -21.93 6.79 7.99
C LEU A 47 -21.24 5.72 8.81
N ASP A 48 -21.54 4.46 8.57
CA ASP A 48 -20.94 3.33 9.28
C ASP A 48 -19.41 3.31 9.09
N SER A 49 -18.92 3.60 7.88
CA SER A 49 -17.48 3.69 7.60
C SER A 49 -16.81 4.89 8.30
N LEU A 50 -17.52 6.01 8.47
CA LEU A 50 -17.01 7.21 9.13
C LEU A 50 -16.99 7.09 10.65
N THR A 51 -17.85 6.26 11.22
CA THR A 51 -18.03 6.10 12.66
C THR A 51 -17.39 4.85 13.24
N VAL A 52 -16.53 4.18 12.46
CA VAL A 52 -15.76 3.01 12.93
C VAL A 52 -14.97 3.38 14.18
N GLY A 53 -15.17 2.62 15.27
CA GLY A 53 -14.50 2.86 16.56
C GLY A 53 -15.14 3.93 17.44
N LEU A 54 -16.19 4.63 16.98
CA LEU A 54 -16.98 5.56 17.77
C LEU A 54 -18.22 4.86 18.36
N THR A 55 -18.62 5.26 19.54
CA THR A 55 -19.81 4.69 20.21
C THR A 55 -20.70 5.79 20.78
N GLY A 56 -21.99 5.49 21.00
CA GLY A 56 -22.95 6.33 21.68
C GLY A 56 -23.13 7.72 21.05
N GLU A 57 -23.03 8.74 21.89
CA GLU A 57 -23.27 10.15 21.51
C GLU A 57 -22.28 10.68 20.48
N ASP A 58 -21.01 10.23 20.52
CA ASP A 58 -20.00 10.67 19.57
C ASP A 58 -20.30 10.18 18.14
N SER A 59 -20.72 8.94 18.00
CA SER A 59 -21.16 8.39 16.70
C SER A 59 -22.36 9.14 16.14
N LEU A 60 -23.36 9.44 17.00
CA LEU A 60 -24.52 10.21 16.60
C LEU A 60 -24.16 11.63 16.16
N ARG A 61 -23.34 12.31 16.93
CA ARG A 61 -22.89 13.69 16.65
C ARG A 61 -22.15 13.77 15.32
N VAL A 62 -21.18 12.87 15.08
CA VAL A 62 -20.41 12.80 13.82
C VAL A 62 -21.34 12.50 12.64
N SER A 63 -22.28 11.56 12.80
CA SER A 63 -23.25 11.23 11.75
C SER A 63 -24.14 12.42 11.39
N GLN A 64 -24.67 13.14 12.39
CA GLN A 64 -25.52 14.32 12.16
C GLN A 64 -24.76 15.47 11.49
N GLN A 65 -23.53 15.73 11.92
CA GLN A 65 -22.66 16.73 11.29
C GLN A 65 -22.39 16.38 9.83
N TYR A 66 -22.07 15.12 9.55
CA TYR A 66 -21.82 14.66 8.18
C TYR A 66 -23.06 14.77 7.30
N ILE A 67 -24.23 14.31 7.76
CA ILE A 67 -25.49 14.43 7.02
C ILE A 67 -25.78 15.90 6.69
N SER A 68 -25.63 16.80 7.66
CA SER A 68 -25.87 18.23 7.45
C SER A 68 -24.90 18.84 6.44
N GLN A 69 -23.60 18.48 6.52
CA GLN A 69 -22.61 18.97 5.56
C GLN A 69 -22.87 18.40 4.15
N TRP A 70 -23.10 17.10 4.06
CA TRP A 70 -23.44 16.45 2.80
C TRP A 70 -24.64 17.09 2.09
N ALA A 71 -25.71 17.39 2.86
CA ALA A 71 -26.90 18.02 2.30
C ALA A 71 -26.60 19.44 1.77
N LYS A 72 -25.80 20.22 2.48
CA LYS A 72 -25.34 21.53 2.02
C LYS A 72 -24.52 21.42 0.75
N ASP A 73 -23.59 20.49 0.69
CA ASP A 73 -22.72 20.26 -0.45
C ASP A 73 -23.53 19.84 -1.70
N GLN A 74 -24.56 18.99 -1.51
CA GLN A 74 -25.47 18.63 -2.62
C GLN A 74 -26.24 19.85 -3.15
N LEU A 75 -26.75 20.70 -2.28
CA LEU A 75 -27.47 21.91 -2.69
C LEU A 75 -26.55 22.89 -3.44
N VAL A 76 -25.31 23.08 -2.97
CA VAL A 76 -24.31 23.92 -3.64
C VAL A 76 -23.92 23.30 -4.99
N TYR A 77 -23.75 22.00 -5.06
CA TYR A 77 -23.43 21.27 -6.30
C TYR A 77 -24.51 21.45 -7.35
N GLU A 78 -25.79 21.31 -6.97
CA GLU A 78 -26.91 21.51 -7.89
C GLU A 78 -26.97 22.95 -8.45
N GLN A 79 -26.70 23.95 -7.60
CA GLN A 79 -26.59 25.34 -8.05
C GLN A 79 -25.40 25.54 -8.98
N ALA A 80 -24.24 25.00 -8.60
CA ALA A 80 -23.01 25.09 -9.38
C ALA A 80 -23.14 24.44 -10.77
N LYS A 81 -23.88 23.35 -10.89
CA LYS A 81 -24.15 22.65 -12.14
C LYS A 81 -24.82 23.55 -13.20
N GLY A 82 -25.72 24.43 -12.75
CA GLY A 82 -26.35 25.45 -13.61
C GLY A 82 -25.39 26.53 -14.11
N HIS A 83 -24.21 26.66 -13.49
CA HIS A 83 -23.16 27.61 -13.83
C HIS A 83 -21.92 26.92 -14.42
N SER A 84 -21.99 25.58 -14.65
CA SER A 84 -20.88 24.79 -15.18
C SER A 84 -20.47 25.29 -16.57
N SER A 85 -19.19 25.45 -16.82
CA SER A 85 -18.63 25.74 -18.14
C SER A 85 -18.35 24.43 -18.90
N LYS A 86 -18.40 24.49 -20.22
CA LYS A 86 -17.96 23.38 -21.10
C LYS A 86 -16.54 22.89 -20.78
N GLU A 87 -15.74 23.74 -20.18
CA GLU A 87 -14.39 23.45 -19.76
C GLU A 87 -14.38 22.48 -18.56
N ILE A 88 -15.25 22.68 -17.56
CA ILE A 88 -15.40 21.77 -16.43
C ILE A 88 -15.88 20.40 -16.92
N ASP A 89 -16.87 20.36 -17.81
CA ASP A 89 -17.37 19.10 -18.36
C ASP A 89 -16.26 18.33 -19.11
N ARG A 90 -15.44 19.04 -19.89
CA ARG A 90 -14.27 18.44 -20.54
C ARG A 90 -13.26 17.91 -19.53
N MET A 91 -12.92 18.68 -18.48
CA MET A 91 -11.98 18.25 -17.43
C MET A 91 -12.49 16.98 -16.70
N VAL A 92 -13.78 16.93 -16.40
CA VAL A 92 -14.41 15.75 -15.77
C VAL A 92 -14.30 14.53 -16.69
N GLU A 93 -14.55 14.69 -17.99
CA GLU A 93 -14.47 13.60 -18.96
C GLU A 93 -13.02 13.13 -19.16
N ASP A 94 -12.07 14.06 -19.25
CA ASP A 94 -10.65 13.73 -19.36
C ASP A 94 -10.15 12.99 -18.09
N TYR A 95 -10.58 13.44 -16.91
CA TYR A 95 -10.26 12.75 -15.64
C TYR A 95 -10.89 11.37 -15.56
N ARG A 96 -12.15 11.23 -15.96
CA ARG A 96 -12.83 9.93 -16.03
C ARG A 96 -12.07 8.97 -16.93
N ARG A 97 -11.67 9.41 -18.12
CA ARG A 97 -10.88 8.61 -19.08
C ARG A 97 -9.55 8.20 -18.50
N ALA A 98 -8.84 9.10 -17.81
CA ALA A 98 -7.57 8.81 -17.16
C ALA A 98 -7.73 7.74 -16.07
N LEU A 99 -8.80 7.81 -15.26
CA LEU A 99 -9.09 6.79 -14.22
C LEU A 99 -9.38 5.40 -14.83
N TYR A 100 -10.17 5.34 -15.91
CA TYR A 100 -10.44 4.06 -16.58
C TYR A 100 -9.18 3.46 -17.20
N ILE A 101 -8.34 4.28 -17.84
CA ILE A 101 -7.05 3.84 -18.41
C ILE A 101 -6.17 3.29 -17.28
N HIS A 102 -6.02 4.05 -16.19
CA HIS A 102 -5.19 3.65 -15.06
C HIS A 102 -5.68 2.33 -14.44
N ALA A 103 -6.97 2.22 -14.12
CA ALA A 103 -7.54 1.00 -13.56
C ALA A 103 -7.36 -0.22 -14.47
N TYR A 104 -7.50 -0.04 -15.80
CA TYR A 104 -7.27 -1.12 -16.76
C TYR A 104 -5.80 -1.50 -16.85
N GLU A 105 -4.88 -0.53 -16.84
CA GLU A 105 -3.44 -0.78 -16.82
C GLU A 105 -2.99 -1.52 -15.56
N GLU A 106 -3.51 -1.13 -14.38
CA GLU A 106 -3.27 -1.86 -13.12
C GLU A 106 -3.76 -3.31 -13.22
N TYR A 107 -4.98 -3.52 -13.74
CA TYR A 107 -5.52 -4.85 -13.97
C TYR A 107 -4.61 -5.68 -14.89
N LEU A 108 -4.09 -5.11 -16.00
CA LEU A 108 -3.18 -5.80 -16.91
C LEU A 108 -1.86 -6.17 -16.22
N VAL A 109 -1.26 -5.24 -15.47
CA VAL A 109 -0.02 -5.46 -14.72
C VAL A 109 -0.21 -6.56 -13.68
N GLU A 110 -1.32 -6.52 -12.95
CA GLU A 110 -1.60 -7.54 -11.93
C GLU A 110 -1.76 -8.94 -12.53
N ARG A 111 -2.49 -9.05 -13.64
CA ARG A 111 -2.94 -10.33 -14.18
C ARG A 111 -2.01 -10.92 -15.25
N ARG A 112 -1.26 -10.08 -15.97
CA ARG A 112 -0.55 -10.52 -17.17
C ARG A 112 0.95 -10.27 -17.16
N MET A 113 1.44 -9.30 -16.36
CA MET A 113 2.87 -9.03 -16.31
C MET A 113 3.60 -10.08 -15.45
N PRO A 114 4.69 -10.69 -15.95
CA PRO A 114 5.54 -11.60 -15.18
C PRO A 114 6.20 -10.86 -14.00
N LYS A 115 6.01 -11.37 -12.77
CA LYS A 115 6.53 -10.73 -11.54
C LYS A 115 7.83 -11.36 -11.03
N SER A 116 8.23 -12.51 -11.53
CA SER A 116 9.48 -13.15 -11.14
C SER A 116 10.68 -12.48 -11.80
N VAL A 117 11.74 -12.28 -11.04
CA VAL A 117 13.04 -11.79 -11.53
C VAL A 117 14.05 -12.93 -11.40
N ALA A 118 14.76 -13.25 -12.49
CA ALA A 118 15.77 -14.29 -12.47
C ALA A 118 17.02 -13.83 -11.71
N ASP A 119 17.67 -14.74 -10.98
CA ASP A 119 18.90 -14.45 -10.24
C ASP A 119 20.03 -13.91 -11.15
N SER A 120 20.12 -14.41 -12.38
CA SER A 120 21.06 -13.90 -13.37
C SER A 120 20.84 -12.42 -13.70
N THR A 121 19.59 -11.96 -13.73
CA THR A 121 19.26 -10.55 -13.96
C THR A 121 19.65 -9.70 -12.75
N ILE A 122 19.44 -10.22 -11.54
CA ILE A 122 19.83 -9.55 -10.29
C ILE A 122 21.33 -9.36 -10.26
N THR A 123 22.10 -10.43 -10.49
CA THR A 123 23.56 -10.39 -10.53
C THR A 123 24.06 -9.40 -11.60
N GLN A 124 23.50 -9.44 -12.80
CA GLN A 124 23.90 -8.54 -13.89
C GLN A 124 23.70 -7.05 -13.55
N ILE A 125 22.57 -6.70 -12.91
CA ILE A 125 22.29 -5.31 -12.52
C ILE A 125 23.19 -4.88 -11.37
N TYR A 126 23.38 -5.74 -10.40
CA TYR A 126 24.27 -5.49 -9.27
C TYR A 126 25.69 -5.19 -9.71
N GLU A 127 26.24 -5.99 -10.63
CA GLU A 127 27.58 -5.81 -11.18
C GLU A 127 27.71 -4.59 -12.09
N ARG A 128 26.64 -4.25 -12.85
CA ARG A 128 26.65 -3.12 -13.78
C ARG A 128 26.58 -1.77 -13.07
N MET A 129 25.98 -1.72 -11.88
CA MET A 129 25.71 -0.46 -11.16
C MET A 129 26.29 -0.47 -9.75
N PRO A 130 27.60 -0.71 -9.57
CA PRO A 130 28.20 -0.89 -8.24
C PRO A 130 28.06 0.33 -7.34
N ASP A 131 28.09 1.54 -7.89
CA ASP A 131 27.97 2.76 -7.10
C ASP A 131 26.56 3.00 -6.57
N ARG A 132 25.57 2.40 -7.18
CA ARG A 132 24.18 2.49 -6.70
C ARG A 132 23.95 1.63 -5.47
N PHE A 133 24.66 0.52 -5.34
CA PHE A 133 24.48 -0.45 -4.26
C PHE A 133 25.61 -0.28 -3.21
N ARG A 134 25.84 0.96 -2.78
CA ARG A 134 26.67 1.27 -1.63
C ARG A 134 25.83 1.60 -0.42
N LEU A 135 26.30 1.17 0.73
CA LEU A 135 25.62 1.40 2.01
C LEU A 135 25.71 2.86 2.44
N ASP A 136 24.58 3.49 2.72
CA ASP A 136 24.46 4.82 3.35
C ASP A 136 24.55 4.77 4.86
N GLU A 137 24.37 3.59 5.46
CA GLU A 137 24.63 3.31 6.87
C GLU A 137 25.16 1.88 7.02
N SER A 138 25.84 1.59 8.12
CA SER A 138 26.32 0.24 8.38
C SER A 138 25.16 -0.70 8.65
N ILE A 139 25.32 -1.97 8.25
CA ILE A 139 24.38 -3.05 8.51
C ILE A 139 25.06 -4.17 9.24
N ALA A 140 24.30 -4.88 10.07
CA ALA A 140 24.84 -6.02 10.84
C ALA A 140 23.83 -7.16 10.93
N LYS A 141 24.35 -8.38 11.04
CA LYS A 141 23.62 -9.58 11.50
C LYS A 141 24.11 -9.94 12.89
N GLY A 142 23.26 -10.55 13.70
CA GLY A 142 23.65 -10.93 15.05
C GLY A 142 22.50 -11.15 15.99
N MET A 143 22.71 -10.76 17.25
CA MET A 143 21.71 -10.84 18.30
C MET A 143 21.86 -9.70 19.31
N ILE A 144 20.74 -9.32 19.92
CA ILE A 144 20.69 -8.39 21.05
C ILE A 144 20.06 -9.08 22.25
N VAL A 145 20.72 -8.96 23.40
CA VAL A 145 20.16 -9.42 24.68
C VAL A 145 20.14 -8.24 25.64
N VAL A 146 18.99 -7.97 26.23
CA VAL A 146 18.82 -6.90 27.22
C VAL A 146 18.58 -7.54 28.56
N ILE A 147 19.43 -7.23 29.55
CA ILE A 147 19.36 -7.81 30.91
C ILE A 147 19.29 -6.71 31.97
N PRO A 148 18.72 -6.97 33.16
CA PRO A 148 18.90 -6.09 34.31
C PRO A 148 20.40 -5.94 34.66
N ASN A 149 20.80 -4.80 35.23
CA ASN A 149 22.18 -4.54 35.58
C ASN A 149 22.71 -5.54 36.66
N ASP A 150 21.82 -6.07 37.51
CA ASP A 150 22.08 -7.05 38.54
C ASP A 150 21.83 -8.50 38.08
N ALA A 151 21.65 -8.76 36.80
CA ALA A 151 21.37 -10.08 36.25
C ALA A 151 22.46 -11.09 36.65
N PRO A 152 22.09 -12.30 37.16
CA PRO A 152 23.04 -13.28 37.57
C PRO A 152 23.83 -13.85 36.38
N LYS A 153 25.13 -14.12 36.59
CA LYS A 153 25.98 -14.78 35.58
C LYS A 153 26.12 -13.99 34.24
N ALA A 154 25.94 -12.68 34.24
CA ALA A 154 26.11 -11.84 33.05
C ALA A 154 27.46 -12.02 32.34
N GLY A 155 28.55 -12.29 33.09
CA GLY A 155 29.87 -12.65 32.54
C GLY A 155 29.86 -13.93 31.70
N LYS A 156 29.05 -14.93 32.08
CA LYS A 156 28.90 -16.17 31.29
C LYS A 156 28.14 -15.92 30.02
N LEU A 157 27.07 -15.09 30.06
CA LEU A 157 26.32 -14.70 28.90
C LEU A 157 27.23 -14.07 27.83
N ARG A 158 28.09 -13.12 28.20
CA ARG A 158 29.06 -12.49 27.28
C ARG A 158 29.96 -13.55 26.61
N GLY A 159 30.42 -14.56 27.39
CA GLY A 159 31.23 -15.65 26.86
C GLY A 159 30.45 -16.57 25.89
N TRP A 160 29.19 -16.84 26.16
CA TRP A 160 28.31 -17.63 25.26
C TRP A 160 28.01 -16.86 23.98
N MET A 161 27.72 -15.58 24.09
CA MET A 161 27.49 -14.70 22.91
C MET A 161 28.74 -14.66 22.00
N THR A 162 29.93 -14.50 22.57
CA THR A 162 31.18 -14.50 21.78
C THR A 162 31.41 -15.85 21.09
N LYS A 163 31.01 -16.95 21.69
CA LYS A 163 31.15 -18.32 21.15
C LYS A 163 29.97 -18.72 20.26
N ASN A 164 28.96 -17.88 20.17
CA ASN A 164 27.70 -18.17 19.49
C ASN A 164 27.00 -19.46 19.97
N ASP A 165 27.08 -19.71 21.29
CA ASP A 165 26.44 -20.84 21.96
C ASP A 165 24.94 -20.55 22.15
N MET A 166 24.17 -20.81 21.10
CA MET A 166 22.76 -20.42 21.03
C MET A 166 21.93 -21.09 22.12
N ASP A 167 22.14 -22.37 22.38
CA ASP A 167 21.38 -23.12 23.41
C ASP A 167 21.56 -22.50 24.81
N ALA A 168 22.81 -22.13 25.15
CA ALA A 168 23.10 -21.50 26.43
C ALA A 168 22.54 -20.07 26.51
N ILE A 169 22.58 -19.30 25.39
CA ILE A 169 22.06 -17.94 25.32
C ILE A 169 20.53 -17.95 25.45
N GLU A 170 19.82 -18.76 24.68
CA GLU A 170 18.37 -18.86 24.73
C GLU A 170 17.86 -19.30 26.09
N LYS A 171 18.47 -20.32 26.66
CA LYS A 171 18.14 -20.77 28.01
C LYS A 171 18.35 -19.69 29.08
N TYR A 172 19.42 -18.92 28.95
CA TYR A 172 19.68 -17.80 29.85
C TYR A 172 18.70 -16.65 29.62
N ALA A 173 18.48 -16.28 28.36
CA ALA A 173 17.58 -15.20 27.99
C ALA A 173 16.16 -15.48 28.49
N TYR A 174 15.64 -16.66 28.30
CA TYR A 174 14.32 -17.05 28.79
C TYR A 174 14.14 -16.83 30.32
N GLN A 175 15.21 -17.01 31.10
CA GLN A 175 15.14 -16.90 32.56
C GLN A 175 15.46 -15.50 33.09
N ASN A 176 16.31 -14.73 32.42
CA ASN A 176 16.95 -13.55 33.00
C ASN A 176 16.92 -12.31 32.11
N ALA A 177 16.56 -12.42 30.80
CA ALA A 177 16.55 -11.28 29.92
C ALA A 177 15.23 -10.49 29.98
N LEU A 178 15.32 -9.18 29.82
CA LEU A 178 14.18 -8.28 29.61
C LEU A 178 13.80 -8.20 28.14
N GLY A 179 14.72 -8.55 27.24
CA GLY A 179 14.52 -8.61 25.80
C GLY A 179 15.60 -9.48 25.16
N TYR A 180 15.21 -10.19 24.12
CA TYR A 180 16.09 -11.00 23.28
C TYR A 180 15.61 -10.93 21.84
N GLU A 181 16.52 -10.63 20.93
CA GLU A 181 16.24 -10.62 19.51
C GLU A 181 17.41 -11.23 18.75
N LEU A 182 17.08 -12.25 17.93
CA LEU A 182 17.99 -12.87 16.99
C LEU A 182 17.68 -12.37 15.57
N PHE A 183 18.69 -11.81 14.90
CA PHE A 183 18.62 -11.34 13.53
C PHE A 183 19.76 -11.91 12.66
N ALA A 184 20.08 -13.18 12.89
CA ALA A 184 21.13 -13.89 12.16
C ALA A 184 20.83 -14.01 10.65
N ASP A 185 19.54 -14.11 10.29
CA ASP A 185 19.09 -14.30 8.91
C ASP A 185 18.69 -13.01 8.19
N ARG A 186 18.72 -11.86 8.88
CA ARG A 186 18.38 -10.56 8.34
C ARG A 186 19.39 -9.49 8.73
N TRP A 187 19.62 -8.56 7.82
CA TRP A 187 20.43 -7.39 8.10
C TRP A 187 19.61 -6.34 8.86
N LEU A 188 20.14 -5.83 9.96
CA LEU A 188 19.65 -4.63 10.62
C LEU A 188 20.56 -3.45 10.27
N THR A 189 19.94 -2.34 9.92
CA THR A 189 20.62 -1.07 9.71
C THR A 189 21.05 -0.46 11.04
N THR A 190 22.01 0.46 11.01
CA THR A 190 22.38 1.24 12.21
C THR A 190 21.15 1.92 12.82
N THR A 191 20.25 2.44 11.99
CA THR A 191 18.98 3.07 12.44
C THR A 191 18.10 2.10 13.21
N GLU A 192 17.94 0.86 12.72
CA GLU A 192 17.19 -0.17 13.41
C GLU A 192 17.86 -0.61 14.72
N LEU A 193 19.20 -0.77 14.73
CA LEU A 193 19.95 -1.09 15.95
C LEU A 193 19.79 -0.03 17.05
N LEU A 194 19.71 1.26 16.68
CA LEU A 194 19.44 2.34 17.63
C LEU A 194 18.04 2.29 18.26
N GLY A 195 17.10 1.61 17.64
CA GLY A 195 15.79 1.31 18.24
C GLY A 195 15.88 0.32 19.42
N HIS A 196 16.95 -0.46 19.50
CA HIS A 196 17.16 -1.50 20.51
C HIS A 196 18.21 -1.12 21.58
N ILE A 197 19.14 -0.22 21.28
CA ILE A 197 20.27 0.13 22.14
C ILE A 197 20.33 1.64 22.32
N PRO A 198 20.40 2.18 23.55
CA PRO A 198 20.45 3.61 23.83
C PRO A 198 21.83 4.21 23.52
N MET A 199 22.15 4.34 22.27
CA MET A 199 23.38 4.95 21.74
C MET A 199 23.03 6.03 20.71
N ASP A 200 23.99 6.89 20.40
CA ASP A 200 23.89 7.74 19.21
C ASP A 200 24.47 7.07 17.96
N ARG A 201 24.12 7.60 16.79
CA ARG A 201 24.55 7.05 15.50
C ARG A 201 26.08 7.05 15.34
N VAL A 202 26.75 8.07 15.80
CA VAL A 202 28.20 8.18 15.66
C VAL A 202 28.91 7.17 16.57
N GLU A 203 28.39 6.98 17.79
CA GLU A 203 28.90 5.99 18.73
C GLU A 203 28.82 4.57 18.16
N ILE A 204 27.63 4.14 17.70
CA ILE A 204 27.44 2.78 17.20
C ILE A 204 28.21 2.53 15.90
N GLU A 205 28.22 3.48 14.96
CA GLU A 205 29.02 3.38 13.72
C GLU A 205 30.51 3.21 14.00
N ASN A 206 31.06 3.92 14.99
CA ASN A 206 32.45 3.78 15.36
C ASN A 206 32.75 2.44 16.08
N LEU A 207 31.82 1.97 16.91
CA LEU A 207 31.95 0.66 17.56
C LEU A 207 31.89 -0.49 16.57
N LEU A 208 30.99 -0.44 15.60
CA LEU A 208 30.88 -1.44 14.54
C LEU A 208 32.17 -1.58 13.72
N LYS A 209 32.96 -0.52 13.52
CA LYS A 209 34.25 -0.58 12.81
C LYS A 209 35.27 -1.49 13.52
N THR A 210 35.23 -1.53 14.85
CA THR A 210 36.32 -2.11 15.64
C THR A 210 35.92 -3.29 16.50
N LYS A 211 34.63 -3.48 16.76
CA LYS A 211 34.11 -4.49 17.68
C LYS A 211 33.02 -5.35 17.06
N ASN A 212 32.94 -6.60 17.49
CA ASN A 212 31.84 -7.51 17.19
C ASN A 212 30.92 -7.73 18.40
N GLN A 213 31.41 -7.39 19.61
CA GLN A 213 30.59 -7.37 20.82
C GLN A 213 30.53 -5.93 21.35
N ILE A 214 29.34 -5.39 21.43
CA ILE A 214 29.05 -4.04 21.88
C ILE A 214 28.17 -4.11 23.11
N GLU A 215 28.55 -3.37 24.13
CA GLU A 215 27.79 -3.31 25.38
C GLU A 215 27.51 -1.85 25.74
N LYS A 216 26.28 -1.59 26.18
CA LYS A 216 25.85 -0.31 26.72
C LYS A 216 24.98 -0.58 27.94
N SER A 217 25.15 0.22 28.99
CA SER A 217 24.28 0.16 30.16
C SER A 217 23.65 1.53 30.41
N ASP A 218 22.43 1.52 30.85
CA ASP A 218 21.75 2.66 31.46
C ASP A 218 21.62 2.44 32.99
N SER A 219 20.79 3.21 33.65
CA SER A 219 20.60 3.11 35.12
C SER A 219 19.95 1.79 35.58
N VAL A 220 19.31 1.03 34.69
CA VAL A 220 18.49 -0.15 35.00
C VAL A 220 18.91 -1.39 34.22
N LYS A 221 19.36 -1.21 32.98
CA LYS A 221 19.53 -2.28 31.98
C LYS A 221 20.93 -2.25 31.36
N THR A 222 21.39 -3.44 31.01
CA THR A 222 22.57 -3.65 30.17
C THR A 222 22.13 -4.27 28.84
N TYR A 223 22.56 -3.64 27.76
CA TYR A 223 22.29 -4.04 26.37
C TYR A 223 23.53 -4.67 25.79
N LEU A 224 23.43 -5.89 25.33
CA LEU A 224 24.51 -6.67 24.76
C LEU A 224 24.18 -6.97 23.29
N LEU A 225 24.98 -6.41 22.39
CA LEU A 225 24.92 -6.70 20.97
C LEU A 225 26.11 -7.59 20.59
N GLN A 226 25.82 -8.76 20.02
CA GLN A 226 26.81 -9.60 19.35
C GLN A 226 26.58 -9.53 17.86
N VAL A 227 27.57 -9.07 17.13
CA VAL A 227 27.60 -8.98 15.66
C VAL A 227 28.28 -10.26 15.14
N THR A 228 27.60 -10.99 14.28
CA THR A 228 28.12 -12.18 13.59
C THR A 228 28.63 -11.86 12.20
N ASP A 229 28.01 -10.87 11.53
CA ASP A 229 28.40 -10.36 10.24
C ASP A 229 28.07 -8.87 10.14
N LYS A 230 28.83 -8.11 9.37
CA LYS A 230 28.62 -6.66 9.19
C LYS A 230 29.23 -6.15 7.90
N HIS A 231 28.59 -5.13 7.35
CA HIS A 231 29.13 -4.27 6.33
C HIS A 231 29.03 -2.82 6.75
N LEU A 232 30.10 -2.07 6.51
CA LEU A 232 30.19 -0.69 6.97
C LEU A 232 29.65 0.30 5.94
N ARG A 233 29.24 1.45 6.42
CA ARG A 233 28.84 2.57 5.58
C ARG A 233 29.87 2.84 4.48
N GLY A 234 29.42 2.97 3.23
CA GLY A 234 30.23 3.19 2.04
C GLY A 234 30.77 1.91 1.39
N GLU A 235 30.66 0.76 2.05
CA GLU A 235 30.97 -0.53 1.43
C GLU A 235 29.88 -0.95 0.43
N GLN A 236 30.19 -1.92 -0.40
CA GLN A 236 29.25 -2.55 -1.31
C GLN A 236 28.18 -3.29 -0.49
N MET A 237 26.91 -3.10 -0.81
CA MET A 237 25.82 -3.87 -0.20
C MET A 237 25.98 -5.35 -0.51
N PRO A 238 25.76 -6.28 0.42
CA PRO A 238 25.61 -7.68 0.06
C PRO A 238 24.47 -7.86 -0.97
N ILE A 239 24.65 -8.75 -1.94
CA ILE A 239 23.66 -8.92 -3.02
C ILE A 239 22.28 -9.32 -2.49
N GLU A 240 22.23 -10.11 -1.42
CA GLU A 240 20.99 -10.49 -0.77
C GLU A 240 20.28 -9.29 -0.12
N TYR A 241 21.05 -8.30 0.38
CA TYR A 241 20.50 -7.05 0.93
C TYR A 241 20.03 -6.11 -0.20
N ALA A 242 20.78 -6.04 -1.31
CA ALA A 242 20.44 -5.23 -2.47
C ALA A 242 19.28 -5.81 -3.30
N ARG A 243 19.00 -7.12 -3.19
CA ARG A 243 18.02 -7.86 -4.00
C ARG A 243 16.64 -7.18 -4.07
N PRO A 244 15.97 -6.79 -2.97
CA PRO A 244 14.64 -6.18 -3.04
C PRO A 244 14.63 -4.87 -3.84
N GLU A 245 15.69 -4.06 -3.74
CA GLU A 245 15.82 -2.84 -4.52
C GLU A 245 16.02 -3.15 -6.00
N ILE A 246 16.87 -4.12 -6.33
CA ILE A 246 17.11 -4.55 -7.72
C ILE A 246 15.81 -5.09 -8.34
N GLU A 247 15.09 -5.95 -7.62
CA GLU A 247 13.80 -6.48 -8.07
C GLU A 247 12.80 -5.35 -8.35
N LYS A 248 12.73 -4.34 -7.49
CA LYS A 248 11.88 -3.17 -7.69
C LYS A 248 12.27 -2.39 -8.96
N ILE A 249 13.55 -2.21 -9.23
CA ILE A 249 14.05 -1.55 -10.44
C ILE A 249 13.62 -2.34 -11.69
N VAL A 250 13.87 -3.65 -11.70
CA VAL A 250 13.51 -4.52 -12.82
C VAL A 250 12.02 -4.52 -13.08
N LEU A 251 11.23 -4.68 -12.02
CA LEU A 251 9.77 -4.74 -12.15
C LEU A 251 9.18 -3.39 -12.60
N SER A 252 9.72 -2.26 -12.14
CA SER A 252 9.30 -0.93 -12.59
C SER A 252 9.59 -0.71 -14.08
N THR A 253 10.79 -1.08 -14.53
CA THR A 253 11.16 -0.98 -15.96
C THR A 253 10.29 -1.89 -16.81
N ARG A 254 10.11 -3.14 -16.38
CA ARG A 254 9.24 -4.12 -17.05
C ARG A 254 7.80 -3.65 -17.17
N GLN A 255 7.27 -3.00 -16.12
CA GLN A 255 5.91 -2.44 -16.12
C GLN A 255 5.73 -1.41 -17.23
N VAL A 256 6.68 -0.46 -17.34
CA VAL A 256 6.62 0.57 -18.40
C VAL A 256 6.65 -0.08 -19.78
N GLU A 257 7.59 -0.98 -20.02
CA GLU A 257 7.72 -1.67 -21.32
C GLU A 257 6.49 -2.54 -21.63
N PHE A 258 5.95 -3.23 -20.64
CA PHE A 258 4.76 -4.07 -20.79
C PHE A 258 3.55 -3.24 -21.18
N LEU A 259 3.29 -2.13 -20.48
CA LEU A 259 2.15 -1.25 -20.77
C LEU A 259 2.30 -0.60 -22.14
N GLN A 260 3.51 -0.19 -22.54
CA GLN A 260 3.75 0.34 -23.87
C GLN A 260 3.43 -0.71 -24.95
N LYS A 261 3.90 -1.94 -24.80
CA LYS A 261 3.60 -3.04 -25.73
C LYS A 261 2.12 -3.35 -25.81
N GLU A 262 1.39 -3.32 -24.68
CA GLU A 262 -0.06 -3.55 -24.69
C GLU A 262 -0.82 -2.41 -25.41
N ARG A 263 -0.40 -1.17 -25.23
CA ARG A 263 -0.97 0.00 -25.96
C ARG A 263 -0.73 -0.12 -27.46
N GLU A 264 0.49 -0.46 -27.88
CA GLU A 264 0.83 -0.70 -29.27
C GLU A 264 0.04 -1.88 -29.87
N ARG A 265 -0.13 -2.96 -29.13
CA ARG A 265 -0.95 -4.11 -29.53
C ARG A 265 -2.41 -3.67 -29.83
N LEU A 266 -3.01 -2.96 -28.87
CA LEU A 266 -4.39 -2.45 -29.02
C LEU A 266 -4.51 -1.51 -30.23
N TYR A 267 -3.55 -0.62 -30.42
CA TYR A 267 -3.51 0.30 -31.56
C TYR A 267 -3.43 -0.46 -32.89
N ASN A 268 -2.53 -1.41 -33.00
CA ASN A 268 -2.34 -2.19 -34.23
C ASN A 268 -3.56 -3.05 -34.54
N GLU A 269 -4.21 -3.66 -33.52
CA GLU A 269 -5.45 -4.39 -33.71
C GLU A 269 -6.59 -3.49 -34.22
N ALA A 270 -6.69 -2.28 -33.68
CA ALA A 270 -7.71 -1.30 -34.12
C ALA A 270 -7.47 -0.82 -35.56
N ILE A 271 -6.21 -0.61 -35.97
CA ILE A 271 -5.85 -0.33 -37.37
C ILE A 271 -6.28 -1.46 -38.30
N GLN A 272 -5.94 -2.73 -37.94
CA GLN A 272 -6.29 -3.88 -38.78
C GLN A 272 -7.80 -4.06 -38.94
N LYS A 273 -8.59 -3.72 -37.90
CA LYS A 273 -10.07 -3.77 -37.93
C LYS A 273 -10.71 -2.57 -38.59
N GLY A 274 -9.93 -1.54 -38.95
CA GLY A 274 -10.46 -0.29 -39.51
C GLY A 274 -11.24 0.55 -38.52
N GLU A 275 -10.98 0.40 -37.24
CA GLU A 275 -11.63 1.16 -36.14
C GLU A 275 -11.04 2.57 -36.00
N ILE A 276 -9.83 2.82 -36.54
CA ILE A 276 -9.19 4.14 -36.51
C ILE A 276 -9.32 4.80 -37.89
N ARG A 277 -9.81 6.04 -37.91
CA ARG A 277 -9.88 6.88 -39.10
C ARG A 277 -9.09 8.15 -38.87
N PHE A 278 -8.22 8.46 -39.80
CA PHE A 278 -7.46 9.71 -39.83
C PHE A 278 -8.19 10.67 -40.78
N TYR A 279 -8.41 11.89 -40.33
CA TYR A 279 -8.95 12.95 -41.15
C TYR A 279 -7.78 13.90 -41.45
N GLU A 280 -7.43 14.04 -42.74
CA GLU A 280 -6.48 15.06 -43.16
C GLU A 280 -7.11 16.42 -42.94
N ASN A 281 -6.38 17.36 -42.33
CA ASN A 281 -6.79 18.76 -42.33
C ASN A 281 -6.65 19.25 -43.75
N THR A 282 -7.76 19.38 -44.49
CA THR A 282 -7.81 20.19 -45.69
C THR A 282 -7.91 21.64 -45.23
N ASP A 283 -6.74 22.31 -45.14
CA ASP A 283 -6.68 23.77 -45.06
C ASP A 283 -7.24 24.42 -46.33
#